data_39b152296841b40afe7b27fd7073b068
#
_entry.id   39b152296841b40afe7b27fd7073b068
#
_cell.length_a   1.000
_cell.length_b   1.000
_cell.length_c   1.000
_cell.angle_alpha   90.00
_cell.angle_beta   90.00
_cell.angle_gamma   90.00
#
_symmetry.space_group_name_H-M   'P 1'
#
loop_
_entity.id
_entity.type
_entity.pdbx_description
1 polymer ?
#
loop_
_entity_poly.entity_id
_entity_poly.type
_entity_poly.pdbx_seq_one_letter_code
_entity_poly.pdbx_strand_id
1 'polypeptide(L)'
;MKKNKILIITGGTGGHVIPAINFFNYLKNNSNNVFLVTDNRGYQYISNIDKKNILKIHSSHLTGNINFKLLGLTKLLIGFLQSLIIYIKLRPKTIVSFGSYASFTPLICFVFFKYFFKTKLYLHEQNSLIGQTNKLFSKKANKIFVNFDKEYPSLNKYKNKIVVVGLPQKKINKNSYYIQNKSENNINFLIYAGSQGSLDILNYFSKLINEIKKLPNLKKINFIVQCPKQIQDQIKNLLSNNNFNFQIKSFFNNFEDILSKTNIALCRSGAGTINDLINYKIPAIILPLPSSKNNHQFENAKILSDIGCAILADRDSKELNKILMFIRNVIDDKSFNNSLIDKYSKIKRYNTNLLMWNHIQDDQ
;
A
#
# COMPACT_ATOMS: atom_id res chain seq x y z
N MET A 1 -10.65 35.22 -6.93
CA MET A 1 -10.82 34.53 -5.63
C MET A 1 -9.54 33.76 -5.28
N LYS A 2 -8.97 33.94 -4.08
CA LYS A 2 -7.82 33.11 -3.64
C LYS A 2 -8.28 31.67 -3.50
N LYS A 3 -7.70 30.75 -4.32
CA LYS A 3 -7.98 29.32 -4.25
C LYS A 3 -7.71 28.78 -2.84
N ASN A 4 -8.63 28.03 -2.27
CA ASN A 4 -8.49 27.39 -0.97
C ASN A 4 -7.23 26.50 -0.95
N LYS A 5 -6.43 26.64 0.11
CA LYS A 5 -5.23 25.81 0.27
C LYS A 5 -5.61 24.45 0.84
N ILE A 6 -5.10 23.41 0.23
CA ILE A 6 -5.28 22.01 0.65
C ILE A 6 -3.95 21.52 1.21
N LEU A 7 -3.98 20.91 2.39
CA LEU A 7 -2.82 20.33 3.05
C LEU A 7 -2.98 18.81 3.10
N ILE A 8 -2.11 18.09 2.39
CA ILE A 8 -2.02 16.64 2.48
C ILE A 8 -0.94 16.29 3.49
N ILE A 9 -1.25 15.40 4.44
CA ILE A 9 -0.34 15.00 5.51
C ILE A 9 -0.09 13.50 5.41
N THR A 10 1.18 13.12 5.36
CA THR A 10 1.61 11.72 5.28
C THR A 10 3.03 11.56 5.84
N GLY A 11 3.54 10.34 5.89
CA GLY A 11 4.94 10.07 6.23
C GLY A 11 5.19 8.60 6.54
N GLY A 12 6.41 8.29 6.98
CA GLY A 12 6.82 6.94 7.30
C GLY A 12 7.14 6.11 6.06
N THR A 13 6.37 5.06 5.80
CA THR A 13 6.63 4.09 4.72
C THR A 13 5.84 4.40 3.46
N GLY A 14 6.24 3.77 2.34
CA GLY A 14 5.56 3.90 1.04
C GLY A 14 4.05 3.60 1.08
N GLY A 15 3.61 2.74 2.02
CA GLY A 15 2.18 2.41 2.17
C GLY A 15 1.28 3.61 2.47
N HIS A 16 1.79 4.62 3.17
CA HIS A 16 1.07 5.88 3.43
C HIS A 16 1.43 6.96 2.40
N VAL A 17 2.69 7.01 2.00
CA VAL A 17 3.24 8.12 1.20
C VAL A 17 2.83 8.03 -0.26
N ILE A 18 2.87 6.84 -0.87
CA ILE A 18 2.54 6.67 -2.29
C ILE A 18 1.07 7.05 -2.59
N PRO A 19 0.07 6.57 -1.82
CA PRO A 19 -1.32 7.02 -2.01
C PRO A 19 -1.50 8.53 -1.82
N ALA A 20 -0.80 9.13 -0.85
CA ALA A 20 -0.84 10.58 -0.63
C ALA A 20 -0.26 11.36 -1.83
N ILE A 21 0.85 10.90 -2.42
CA ILE A 21 1.44 11.48 -3.63
C ILE A 21 0.47 11.36 -4.82
N ASN A 22 -0.18 10.21 -4.98
CA ASN A 22 -1.12 10.01 -6.08
C ASN A 22 -2.31 10.97 -5.98
N PHE A 23 -2.85 11.17 -4.78
CA PHE A 23 -3.91 12.13 -4.56
C PHE A 23 -3.42 13.58 -4.69
N PHE A 24 -2.21 13.90 -4.21
CA PHE A 24 -1.57 15.21 -4.42
C PHE A 24 -1.47 15.53 -5.92
N ASN A 25 -0.94 14.63 -6.73
CA ASN A 25 -0.77 14.83 -8.16
C ASN A 25 -2.12 15.00 -8.87
N TYR A 26 -3.13 14.21 -8.49
CA TYR A 26 -4.48 14.38 -9.00
C TYR A 26 -5.03 15.78 -8.73
N LEU A 27 -4.92 16.28 -7.49
CA LEU A 27 -5.39 17.61 -7.13
C LEU A 27 -4.59 18.70 -7.84
N LYS A 28 -3.29 18.53 -7.99
CA LYS A 28 -2.40 19.49 -8.66
C LYS A 28 -2.75 19.62 -10.13
N ASN A 29 -2.99 18.51 -10.82
CA ASN A 29 -3.41 18.46 -12.23
C ASN A 29 -4.78 19.13 -12.44
N ASN A 30 -5.63 19.17 -11.41
CA ASN A 30 -6.90 19.90 -11.42
C ASN A 30 -6.76 21.35 -10.89
N SER A 31 -5.58 21.92 -11.00
CA SER A 31 -5.25 23.34 -10.69
C SER A 31 -5.55 23.75 -9.24
N ASN A 32 -5.50 22.83 -8.28
CA ASN A 32 -5.66 23.14 -6.87
C ASN A 32 -4.36 23.66 -6.24
N ASN A 33 -4.48 24.49 -5.19
CA ASN A 33 -3.34 24.97 -4.41
C ASN A 33 -3.03 23.97 -3.28
N VAL A 34 -2.16 22.99 -3.58
CA VAL A 34 -1.92 21.82 -2.73
C VAL A 34 -0.50 21.82 -2.18
N PHE A 35 -0.36 21.50 -0.90
CA PHE A 35 0.91 21.30 -0.20
C PHE A 35 0.94 19.92 0.43
N LEU A 36 2.14 19.31 0.49
CA LEU A 36 2.38 18.00 1.07
C LEU A 36 3.29 18.13 2.30
N VAL A 37 2.80 17.70 3.47
CA VAL A 37 3.60 17.60 4.70
C VAL A 37 4.06 16.17 4.88
N THR A 38 5.35 15.98 5.14
CA THR A 38 5.93 14.65 5.37
C THR A 38 7.16 14.69 6.29
N ASP A 39 7.54 13.54 6.84
CA ASP A 39 8.81 13.37 7.58
C ASP A 39 9.97 12.98 6.65
N ASN A 40 11.18 12.87 7.20
CA ASN A 40 12.37 12.48 6.43
C ASN A 40 12.25 11.10 5.79
N ARG A 41 11.55 10.15 6.43
CA ARG A 41 11.34 8.80 5.88
C ARG A 41 10.38 8.84 4.69
N GLY A 42 9.29 9.60 4.82
CA GLY A 42 8.33 9.77 3.74
C GLY A 42 8.92 10.55 2.56
N TYR A 43 9.81 11.50 2.84
CA TYR A 43 10.46 12.30 1.80
C TYR A 43 11.26 11.46 0.79
N GLN A 44 11.79 10.31 1.20
CA GLN A 44 12.55 9.41 0.33
C GLN A 44 11.72 8.82 -0.83
N TYR A 45 10.39 8.79 -0.70
CA TYR A 45 9.48 8.31 -1.75
C TYR A 45 9.03 9.40 -2.71
N ILE A 46 9.48 10.66 -2.51
CA ILE A 46 9.01 11.80 -3.31
C ILE A 46 10.07 12.14 -4.35
N SER A 47 9.80 11.85 -5.61
CA SER A 47 10.73 12.13 -6.72
C SER A 47 10.27 13.26 -7.66
N ASN A 48 8.96 13.45 -7.85
CA ASN A 48 8.42 14.27 -8.95
C ASN A 48 7.46 15.38 -8.46
N ILE A 49 7.68 15.89 -7.25
CA ILE A 49 6.91 17.02 -6.71
C ILE A 49 7.84 18.22 -6.53
N ASP A 50 7.40 19.38 -7.01
CA ASP A 50 8.12 20.64 -6.83
C ASP A 50 8.40 20.92 -5.32
N LYS A 51 9.66 21.13 -4.98
CA LYS A 51 10.13 21.31 -3.60
C LYS A 51 9.37 22.41 -2.83
N LYS A 52 8.88 23.45 -3.52
CA LYS A 52 8.10 24.53 -2.88
C LYS A 52 6.75 24.06 -2.33
N ASN A 53 6.22 22.94 -2.81
CA ASN A 53 4.98 22.35 -2.34
C ASN A 53 5.18 21.28 -1.26
N ILE A 54 6.44 20.96 -0.90
CA ILE A 54 6.77 19.93 0.09
C ILE A 54 7.26 20.61 1.37
N LEU A 55 6.63 20.26 2.48
CA LEU A 55 6.94 20.79 3.80
C LEU A 55 7.40 19.65 4.70
N LYS A 56 8.67 19.69 5.07
CA LYS A 56 9.27 18.67 5.95
C LYS A 56 9.05 19.01 7.41
N ILE A 57 8.72 17.98 8.19
CA ILE A 57 8.60 18.08 9.64
C ILE A 57 9.38 16.95 10.32
N HIS A 58 9.77 17.16 11.56
CA HIS A 58 10.31 16.13 12.42
C HIS A 58 9.16 15.27 12.98
N SER A 59 9.37 13.96 12.99
CA SER A 59 8.47 13.00 13.62
C SER A 59 9.27 11.90 14.31
N SER A 60 8.70 11.29 15.33
CA SER A 60 9.34 10.18 16.03
C SER A 60 8.30 9.23 16.62
N HIS A 61 8.75 8.00 16.87
CA HIS A 61 8.06 7.04 17.72
C HIS A 61 8.59 7.20 19.16
N LEU A 62 7.70 7.10 20.12
CA LEU A 62 8.07 7.07 21.54
C LEU A 62 8.29 5.62 22.01
N THR A 63 9.23 4.91 21.37
CA THR A 63 9.56 3.51 21.69
C THR A 63 11.04 3.39 22.09
N GLY A 64 11.40 2.35 22.83
CA GLY A 64 12.77 2.12 23.32
C GLY A 64 12.98 2.58 24.74
N ASN A 65 14.27 2.65 25.17
CA ASN A 65 14.69 3.10 26.49
C ASN A 65 14.44 4.59 26.70
N ILE A 66 14.64 5.07 27.94
CA ILE A 66 14.29 6.43 28.35
C ILE A 66 14.98 7.50 27.51
N ASN A 67 16.26 7.29 27.14
CA ASN A 67 17.02 8.21 26.30
C ASN A 67 16.44 8.35 24.89
N PHE A 68 15.99 7.22 24.28
CA PHE A 68 15.33 7.22 22.97
C PHE A 68 13.93 7.88 23.03
N LYS A 69 13.21 7.72 24.15
CA LYS A 69 11.93 8.39 24.38
C LYS A 69 12.12 9.90 24.53
N LEU A 70 13.14 10.35 25.25
CA LEU A 70 13.46 11.76 25.43
C LEU A 70 13.84 12.41 24.08
N LEU A 71 14.72 11.76 23.30
CA LEU A 71 15.06 12.20 21.94
C LEU A 71 13.83 12.19 21.02
N GLY A 72 12.94 11.23 21.19
CA GLY A 72 11.68 11.17 20.46
C GLY A 72 10.76 12.36 20.81
N LEU A 73 10.68 12.72 22.09
CA LEU A 73 9.89 13.84 22.55
C LEU A 73 10.41 15.17 22.01
N THR A 74 11.72 15.40 22.00
CA THR A 74 12.32 16.60 21.40
C THR A 74 12.00 16.72 19.91
N LYS A 75 12.11 15.61 19.16
CA LYS A 75 11.70 15.60 17.74
C LYS A 75 10.22 15.89 17.53
N LEU A 76 9.34 15.42 18.41
CA LEU A 76 7.91 15.72 18.36
C LEU A 76 7.63 17.18 18.67
N LEU A 77 8.34 17.77 19.64
CA LEU A 77 8.22 19.20 19.96
C LEU A 77 8.64 20.08 18.77
N ILE A 78 9.79 19.77 18.17
CA ILE A 78 10.24 20.47 16.95
C ILE A 78 9.21 20.31 15.83
N GLY A 79 8.70 19.09 15.60
CA GLY A 79 7.66 18.82 14.60
C GLY A 79 6.36 19.56 14.87
N PHE A 80 5.99 19.76 16.13
CA PHE A 80 4.83 20.56 16.52
C PHE A 80 5.04 22.05 16.18
N LEU A 81 6.20 22.63 16.53
CA LEU A 81 6.53 24.02 16.20
C LEU A 81 6.57 24.24 14.68
N GLN A 82 7.16 23.31 13.93
CA GLN A 82 7.14 23.34 12.46
C GLN A 82 5.70 23.30 11.91
N SER A 83 4.87 22.43 12.47
CA SER A 83 3.45 22.32 12.07
C SER A 83 2.69 23.60 12.38
N LEU A 84 2.96 24.23 13.53
CA LEU A 84 2.37 25.52 13.93
C LEU A 84 2.69 26.61 12.90
N ILE A 85 3.96 26.74 12.51
CA ILE A 85 4.40 27.71 11.50
C ILE A 85 3.69 27.45 10.16
N ILE A 86 3.58 26.18 9.75
CA ILE A 86 2.88 25.78 8.52
C ILE A 86 1.42 26.22 8.57
N TYR A 87 0.73 25.97 9.68
CA TYR A 87 -0.68 26.35 9.85
C TYR A 87 -0.90 27.86 9.79
N ILE A 88 -0.07 28.63 10.47
CA ILE A 88 -0.16 30.11 10.49
C ILE A 88 0.10 30.68 9.07
N LYS A 89 1.11 30.16 8.36
CA LYS A 89 1.47 30.64 7.02
C LYS A 89 0.46 30.21 5.94
N LEU A 90 0.00 28.97 5.99
CA LEU A 90 -0.87 28.43 4.95
C LEU A 90 -2.34 28.70 5.20
N ARG A 91 -2.79 28.64 6.45
CA ARG A 91 -4.22 28.73 6.84
C ARG A 91 -5.08 27.79 5.99
N PRO A 92 -4.80 26.46 6.01
CA PRO A 92 -5.44 25.53 5.11
C PRO A 92 -6.95 25.42 5.42
N LYS A 93 -7.77 25.41 4.37
CA LYS A 93 -9.22 25.17 4.51
C LYS A 93 -9.55 23.68 4.51
N THR A 94 -8.70 22.89 3.93
CA THR A 94 -8.88 21.43 3.79
C THR A 94 -7.61 20.72 4.19
N ILE A 95 -7.73 19.68 4.99
CA ILE A 95 -6.66 18.75 5.36
C ILE A 95 -7.09 17.36 5.00
N VAL A 96 -6.20 16.63 4.31
CA VAL A 96 -6.34 15.21 4.04
C VAL A 96 -5.15 14.47 4.65
N SER A 97 -5.38 13.67 5.68
CA SER A 97 -4.34 12.92 6.36
C SER A 97 -4.39 11.45 5.95
N PHE A 98 -3.24 10.94 5.52
CA PHE A 98 -3.04 9.54 5.19
C PHE A 98 -2.50 8.72 6.39
N GLY A 99 -2.55 9.29 7.60
CA GLY A 99 -2.06 8.63 8.80
C GLY A 99 -0.53 8.64 8.92
N SER A 100 0.03 7.63 9.57
CA SER A 100 1.42 7.60 10.04
C SER A 100 1.66 8.47 11.29
N TYR A 101 2.77 8.21 11.99
CA TYR A 101 3.19 9.04 13.13
C TYR A 101 3.54 10.48 12.73
N ALA A 102 3.98 10.68 11.48
CA ALA A 102 4.25 12.02 10.97
C ALA A 102 3.00 12.91 10.94
N SER A 103 1.81 12.31 10.86
CA SER A 103 0.56 13.08 10.89
C SER A 103 0.16 13.56 12.29
N PHE A 104 0.77 13.05 13.35
CA PHE A 104 0.32 13.33 14.73
C PHE A 104 0.43 14.81 15.07
N THR A 105 1.62 15.42 14.94
CA THR A 105 1.84 16.83 15.31
C THR A 105 1.05 17.81 14.44
N PRO A 106 0.97 17.67 13.10
CA PRO A 106 0.08 18.50 12.29
C PRO A 106 -1.40 18.36 12.66
N LEU A 107 -1.86 17.15 13.03
CA LEU A 107 -3.26 16.96 13.42
C LEU A 107 -3.57 17.55 14.81
N ILE A 108 -2.60 17.59 15.74
CA ILE A 108 -2.76 18.35 16.99
C ILE A 108 -2.93 19.83 16.66
N CYS A 109 -2.08 20.42 15.82
CA CYS A 109 -2.22 21.81 15.39
C CYS A 109 -3.59 22.06 14.74
N PHE A 110 -4.10 21.11 13.93
CA PHE A 110 -5.45 21.21 13.39
C PHE A 110 -6.50 21.35 14.49
N VAL A 111 -6.44 20.57 15.56
CA VAL A 111 -7.42 20.64 16.67
C VAL A 111 -7.46 22.03 17.29
N PHE A 112 -6.31 22.70 17.44
CA PHE A 112 -6.23 24.06 17.96
C PHE A 112 -6.79 25.12 16.99
N PHE A 113 -6.48 25.01 15.70
CA PHE A 113 -6.77 26.04 14.70
C PHE A 113 -8.05 25.83 13.89
N LYS A 114 -8.69 24.66 14.00
CA LYS A 114 -9.83 24.31 13.13
C LYS A 114 -10.97 25.34 13.16
N TYR A 115 -11.24 25.92 14.29
CA TYR A 115 -12.31 26.92 14.43
C TYR A 115 -11.89 28.27 13.86
N PHE A 116 -10.65 28.70 14.09
CA PHE A 116 -10.14 29.98 13.59
C PHE A 116 -10.08 30.00 12.06
N PHE A 117 -9.66 28.91 11.45
CA PHE A 117 -9.50 28.83 9.99
C PHE A 117 -10.68 28.15 9.30
N LYS A 118 -11.69 27.69 10.05
CA LYS A 118 -12.82 26.89 9.53
C LYS A 118 -12.31 25.71 8.70
N THR A 119 -11.26 25.03 9.19
CA THR A 119 -10.58 23.94 8.49
C THR A 119 -11.39 22.64 8.59
N LYS A 120 -11.56 21.92 7.47
CA LYS A 120 -12.18 20.58 7.42
C LYS A 120 -11.10 19.51 7.36
N LEU A 121 -11.30 18.41 8.09
CA LEU A 121 -10.38 17.27 8.18
C LEU A 121 -10.99 16.04 7.53
N TYR A 122 -10.23 15.42 6.64
CA TYR A 122 -10.49 14.12 6.03
C TYR A 122 -9.34 13.18 6.37
N LEU A 123 -9.68 11.97 6.81
CA LEU A 123 -8.71 10.92 7.09
C LEU A 123 -8.82 9.88 5.98
N HIS A 124 -7.71 9.30 5.58
CA HIS A 124 -7.69 8.14 4.70
C HIS A 124 -6.98 6.96 5.38
N GLU A 125 -7.66 5.82 5.46
CA GLU A 125 -7.08 4.57 5.96
C GLU A 125 -6.83 3.61 4.81
N GLN A 126 -5.58 3.19 4.67
CA GLN A 126 -5.13 2.33 3.60
C GLN A 126 -5.33 0.84 3.93
N ASN A 127 -5.26 0.49 5.22
CA ASN A 127 -5.29 -0.88 5.69
C ASN A 127 -6.70 -1.33 6.10
N SER A 128 -6.86 -2.64 6.24
CA SER A 128 -8.09 -3.26 6.77
C SER A 128 -8.34 -2.92 8.25
N LEU A 129 -7.30 -2.51 8.97
CA LEU A 129 -7.40 -2.03 10.35
C LEU A 129 -6.98 -0.57 10.43
N ILE A 130 -7.73 0.20 11.22
CA ILE A 130 -7.41 1.62 11.37
C ILE A 130 -6.13 1.83 12.16
N GLY A 131 -5.24 2.68 11.61
CA GLY A 131 -4.03 3.13 12.27
C GLY A 131 -4.32 4.01 13.50
N GLN A 132 -3.41 3.98 14.49
CA GLN A 132 -3.61 4.68 15.77
C GLN A 132 -3.83 6.19 15.60
N THR A 133 -3.09 6.85 14.72
CA THR A 133 -3.26 8.28 14.45
C THR A 133 -4.66 8.56 13.87
N ASN A 134 -5.08 7.81 12.86
CA ASN A 134 -6.42 7.96 12.29
C ASN A 134 -7.51 7.70 13.34
N LYS A 135 -7.36 6.65 14.17
CA LYS A 135 -8.29 6.35 15.27
C LYS A 135 -8.43 7.53 16.26
N LEU A 136 -7.30 8.12 16.66
CA LEU A 136 -7.28 9.24 17.62
C LEU A 136 -8.05 10.47 17.10
N PHE A 137 -7.90 10.77 15.81
CA PHE A 137 -8.51 11.95 15.20
C PHE A 137 -9.88 11.69 14.54
N SER A 138 -10.39 10.46 14.55
CA SER A 138 -11.68 10.08 13.93
C SER A 138 -12.85 10.93 14.43
N LYS A 139 -12.90 11.23 15.73
CA LYS A 139 -13.95 12.10 16.32
C LYS A 139 -13.97 13.49 15.67
N LYS A 140 -12.81 14.02 15.31
CA LYS A 140 -12.63 15.37 14.77
C LYS A 140 -12.73 15.45 13.25
N ALA A 141 -12.68 14.31 12.56
CA ALA A 141 -12.79 14.23 11.11
C ALA A 141 -14.21 14.54 10.63
N ASN A 142 -14.30 15.15 9.46
CA ASN A 142 -15.55 15.34 8.70
C ASN A 142 -15.93 14.00 8.06
N LYS A 143 -15.01 13.38 7.30
CA LYS A 143 -15.17 12.03 6.72
C LYS A 143 -13.92 11.19 6.95
N ILE A 144 -14.12 9.89 6.97
CA ILE A 144 -13.06 8.88 7.09
C ILE A 144 -13.14 8.01 5.83
N PHE A 145 -12.25 8.27 4.89
CA PHE A 145 -12.10 7.47 3.69
C PHE A 145 -11.40 6.17 4.02
N VAL A 146 -11.93 5.05 3.55
CA VAL A 146 -11.34 3.73 3.76
C VAL A 146 -11.10 3.04 2.42
N ASN A 147 -10.03 2.25 2.39
CA ASN A 147 -9.65 1.51 1.20
C ASN A 147 -10.57 0.31 0.93
N PHE A 148 -10.84 -0.48 1.96
CA PHE A 148 -11.57 -1.74 1.82
C PHE A 148 -13.02 -1.61 2.26
N ASP A 149 -13.93 -2.24 1.51
CA ASP A 149 -15.36 -2.33 1.86
C ASP A 149 -15.55 -3.45 2.90
N LYS A 150 -15.37 -3.09 4.16
CA LYS A 150 -15.49 -4.00 5.30
C LYS A 150 -15.89 -3.23 6.56
N GLU A 151 -16.23 -3.95 7.61
CA GLU A 151 -16.47 -3.36 8.91
C GLU A 151 -15.15 -2.92 9.59
N TYR A 152 -15.23 -1.78 10.26
CA TYR A 152 -14.17 -1.23 11.10
C TYR A 152 -14.66 -1.11 12.54
N PRO A 153 -14.62 -2.18 13.37
CA PRO A 153 -15.22 -2.20 14.70
C PRO A 153 -14.75 -1.06 15.60
N SER A 154 -13.48 -0.66 15.49
CA SER A 154 -12.92 0.46 16.25
C SER A 154 -13.45 1.84 15.84
N LEU A 155 -14.21 1.93 14.75
CA LEU A 155 -14.87 3.13 14.24
C LEU A 155 -16.40 3.09 14.34
N ASN A 156 -16.99 2.11 15.02
CA ASN A 156 -18.46 1.97 15.08
C ASN A 156 -19.17 3.25 15.53
N LYS A 157 -18.58 4.03 16.46
CA LYS A 157 -19.11 5.33 16.91
C LYS A 157 -19.12 6.41 15.81
N TYR A 158 -18.41 6.19 14.70
CA TYR A 158 -18.24 7.13 13.59
C TYR A 158 -18.64 6.53 12.25
N LYS A 159 -19.51 5.49 12.27
CA LYS A 159 -19.94 4.73 11.08
C LYS A 159 -20.53 5.66 10.00
N ASN A 160 -21.26 6.69 10.42
CA ASN A 160 -21.82 7.73 9.53
C ASN A 160 -20.79 8.61 8.82
N LYS A 161 -19.53 8.58 9.24
CA LYS A 161 -18.43 9.33 8.60
C LYS A 161 -17.59 8.47 7.67
N ILE A 162 -17.78 7.15 7.70
CA ILE A 162 -16.99 6.21 6.89
C ILE A 162 -17.49 6.25 5.45
N VAL A 163 -16.56 6.42 4.52
CA VAL A 163 -16.82 6.36 3.07
C VAL A 163 -15.81 5.43 2.44
N VAL A 164 -16.28 4.38 1.78
CA VAL A 164 -15.42 3.46 1.04
C VAL A 164 -15.05 4.10 -0.29
N VAL A 165 -13.77 4.36 -0.48
CA VAL A 165 -13.26 5.07 -1.68
C VAL A 165 -12.19 4.28 -2.44
N GLY A 166 -11.60 3.25 -1.82
CA GLY A 166 -10.44 2.57 -2.36
C GLY A 166 -9.11 3.25 -2.02
N LEU A 167 -8.03 2.84 -2.67
CA LEU A 167 -6.68 3.39 -2.49
C LEU A 167 -6.33 4.35 -3.63
N PRO A 168 -5.91 5.60 -3.35
CA PRO A 168 -5.43 6.51 -4.38
C PRO A 168 -4.26 5.92 -5.16
N GLN A 169 -4.45 5.74 -6.45
CA GLN A 169 -3.46 5.18 -7.37
C GLN A 169 -3.27 6.10 -8.57
N LYS A 170 -2.17 5.90 -9.31
CA LYS A 170 -2.04 6.49 -10.65
C LYS A 170 -3.17 5.99 -11.53
N LYS A 171 -3.53 6.77 -12.54
CA LYS A 171 -4.53 6.36 -13.51
C LYS A 171 -3.99 5.14 -14.27
N ILE A 172 -4.53 3.97 -14.00
CA ILE A 172 -4.15 2.75 -14.70
C ILE A 172 -4.82 2.80 -16.07
N ASN A 173 -4.08 2.55 -17.14
CA ASN A 173 -4.66 2.41 -18.48
C ASN A 173 -5.66 1.24 -18.48
N LYS A 174 -6.92 1.50 -18.88
CA LYS A 174 -7.97 0.48 -18.91
C LYS A 174 -7.57 -0.78 -19.69
N ASN A 175 -6.72 -0.63 -20.72
CA ASN A 175 -6.21 -1.74 -21.52
C ASN A 175 -5.22 -2.65 -20.79
N SER A 176 -4.64 -2.22 -19.64
CA SER A 176 -3.76 -3.04 -18.81
C SER A 176 -4.50 -3.88 -17.77
N TYR A 177 -5.81 -3.69 -17.60
CA TYR A 177 -6.60 -4.40 -16.59
C TYR A 177 -6.77 -5.89 -16.83
N TYR A 178 -6.61 -6.32 -18.06
CA TYR A 178 -6.70 -7.72 -18.42
C TYR A 178 -6.16 -7.90 -19.84
N ILE A 179 -4.88 -8.19 -19.95
CA ILE A 179 -4.35 -8.69 -21.20
C ILE A 179 -4.83 -10.13 -21.28
N GLN A 180 -5.76 -10.40 -22.18
CA GLN A 180 -6.11 -11.75 -22.64
C GLN A 180 -4.87 -12.54 -23.17
N ASN A 181 -3.73 -11.87 -23.26
CA ASN A 181 -2.44 -12.36 -23.69
C ASN A 181 -1.52 -12.76 -22.52
N LYS A 182 -2.04 -13.29 -21.43
CA LYS A 182 -1.22 -14.18 -20.61
C LYS A 182 -0.90 -15.36 -21.51
N SER A 183 0.33 -15.42 -22.03
CA SER A 183 0.69 -16.45 -23.00
C SER A 183 0.34 -17.80 -22.40
N GLU A 184 -0.45 -18.60 -23.10
CA GLU A 184 -0.83 -19.95 -22.64
C GLU A 184 0.40 -20.84 -22.44
N ASN A 185 1.55 -20.41 -22.99
CA ASN A 185 2.80 -21.18 -23.01
C ASN A 185 3.80 -20.81 -21.92
N ASN A 186 3.71 -19.63 -21.27
CA ASN A 186 4.65 -19.18 -20.25
C ASN A 186 3.93 -18.57 -19.04
N ILE A 187 4.21 -19.13 -17.87
CA ILE A 187 3.67 -18.66 -16.58
C ILE A 187 4.68 -17.73 -15.93
N ASN A 188 4.34 -16.46 -15.82
CA ASN A 188 5.15 -15.49 -15.09
C ASN A 188 4.80 -15.53 -13.60
N PHE A 189 5.76 -15.98 -12.79
CA PHE A 189 5.66 -16.04 -11.35
C PHE A 189 6.46 -14.88 -10.74
N LEU A 190 5.74 -13.89 -10.20
CA LEU A 190 6.34 -12.70 -9.58
C LEU A 190 6.62 -12.93 -8.11
N ILE A 191 7.86 -12.68 -7.67
CA ILE A 191 8.27 -12.70 -6.27
C ILE A 191 8.65 -11.28 -5.88
N TYR A 192 7.90 -10.67 -4.94
CA TYR A 192 8.23 -9.34 -4.46
C TYR A 192 7.78 -9.09 -3.02
N ALA A 193 8.61 -8.37 -2.29
CA ALA A 193 8.42 -8.16 -0.86
C ALA A 193 8.01 -6.73 -0.49
N GLY A 194 7.56 -5.94 -1.48
CA GLY A 194 7.28 -4.51 -1.32
C GLY A 194 8.56 -3.65 -1.35
N SER A 195 8.42 -2.36 -1.07
CA SER A 195 9.47 -1.34 -1.27
C SER A 195 10.75 -1.52 -0.41
N GLN A 196 10.69 -2.29 0.66
CA GLN A 196 11.84 -2.48 1.58
C GLN A 196 12.57 -3.80 1.38
N GLY A 197 12.08 -4.70 0.51
CA GLY A 197 12.58 -6.06 0.39
C GLY A 197 12.36 -6.88 1.67
N SER A 198 12.22 -8.19 1.57
CA SER A 198 12.09 -9.05 2.75
C SER A 198 12.86 -10.33 2.54
N LEU A 199 13.91 -10.53 3.33
CA LEU A 199 14.68 -11.79 3.34
C LEU A 199 13.78 -12.99 3.64
N ASP A 200 12.75 -12.82 4.47
CA ASP A 200 11.81 -13.90 4.78
C ASP A 200 11.08 -14.45 3.56
N ILE A 201 10.63 -13.55 2.64
CA ILE A 201 9.97 -13.99 1.40
C ILE A 201 10.94 -14.78 0.52
N LEU A 202 12.18 -14.32 0.44
CA LEU A 202 13.20 -14.97 -0.39
C LEU A 202 13.65 -16.31 0.20
N ASN A 203 13.75 -16.40 1.53
CA ASN A 203 13.99 -17.66 2.22
C ASN A 203 12.82 -18.64 2.03
N TYR A 204 11.59 -18.13 2.10
CA TYR A 204 10.41 -18.94 1.81
C TYR A 204 10.38 -19.40 0.35
N PHE A 205 10.69 -18.51 -0.58
CA PHE A 205 10.81 -18.80 -2.01
C PHE A 205 11.87 -19.88 -2.27
N SER A 206 13.04 -19.81 -1.63
CA SER A 206 14.10 -20.81 -1.77
C SER A 206 13.65 -22.20 -1.33
N LYS A 207 12.84 -22.31 -0.25
CA LYS A 207 12.23 -23.56 0.16
C LYS A 207 11.19 -24.04 -0.88
N LEU A 208 10.35 -23.13 -1.35
CA LEU A 208 9.27 -23.41 -2.29
C LEU A 208 9.79 -23.91 -3.64
N ILE A 209 10.91 -23.38 -4.14
CA ILE A 209 11.54 -23.81 -5.41
C ILE A 209 11.88 -25.31 -5.39
N ASN A 210 12.37 -25.85 -4.27
CA ASN A 210 12.69 -27.26 -4.15
C ASN A 210 11.46 -28.18 -4.30
N GLU A 211 10.29 -27.66 -4.01
CA GLU A 211 9.04 -28.40 -4.19
C GLU A 211 8.41 -28.12 -5.56
N ILE A 212 8.47 -26.88 -6.05
CA ILE A 212 7.97 -26.53 -7.39
C ILE A 212 8.65 -27.38 -8.46
N LYS A 213 9.96 -27.67 -8.34
CA LYS A 213 10.69 -28.49 -9.32
C LYS A 213 10.15 -29.91 -9.49
N LYS A 214 9.33 -30.39 -8.54
CA LYS A 214 8.67 -31.71 -8.61
C LYS A 214 7.35 -31.66 -9.40
N LEU A 215 6.85 -30.46 -9.73
CA LEU A 215 5.61 -30.30 -10.49
C LEU A 215 5.84 -30.62 -11.99
N PRO A 216 4.83 -31.15 -12.71
CA PRO A 216 4.87 -31.26 -14.15
C PRO A 216 4.86 -29.89 -14.83
N ASN A 217 5.26 -29.80 -16.08
CA ASN A 217 5.20 -28.55 -16.90
C ASN A 217 6.11 -27.39 -16.46
N LEU A 218 7.19 -27.66 -15.74
CA LEU A 218 8.12 -26.66 -15.20
C LEU A 218 8.75 -25.73 -16.25
N LYS A 219 8.95 -26.20 -17.47
CA LYS A 219 9.53 -25.40 -18.57
C LYS A 219 8.71 -24.15 -18.93
N LYS A 220 7.48 -24.09 -18.42
CA LYS A 220 6.56 -22.94 -18.63
C LYS A 220 6.71 -21.84 -17.60
N ILE A 221 7.45 -22.05 -16.50
CA ILE A 221 7.55 -21.06 -15.43
C ILE A 221 8.74 -20.12 -15.67
N ASN A 222 8.45 -18.83 -15.70
CA ASN A 222 9.43 -17.75 -15.73
C ASN A 222 9.33 -16.95 -14.42
N PHE A 223 10.40 -16.94 -13.62
CA PHE A 223 10.44 -16.24 -12.35
C PHE A 223 10.87 -14.78 -12.53
N ILE A 224 10.06 -13.86 -12.03
CA ILE A 224 10.37 -12.43 -11.99
C ILE A 224 10.59 -12.08 -10.53
N VAL A 225 11.84 -11.77 -10.14
CA VAL A 225 12.20 -11.60 -8.74
C VAL A 225 12.68 -10.18 -8.47
N GLN A 226 12.02 -9.49 -7.55
CA GLN A 226 12.49 -8.22 -7.01
C GLN A 226 13.15 -8.46 -5.65
N CYS A 227 14.48 -8.27 -5.59
CA CYS A 227 15.25 -8.47 -4.36
C CYS A 227 16.44 -7.51 -4.26
N PRO A 228 16.95 -7.24 -3.03
CA PRO A 228 18.15 -6.44 -2.82
C PRO A 228 19.37 -7.00 -3.54
N LYS A 229 20.28 -6.12 -3.99
CA LYS A 229 21.48 -6.50 -4.74
C LYS A 229 22.30 -7.60 -4.06
N GLN A 230 22.42 -7.53 -2.74
CA GLN A 230 23.26 -8.42 -1.92
C GLN A 230 22.90 -9.91 -2.02
N ILE A 231 21.64 -10.21 -2.42
CA ILE A 231 21.15 -11.60 -2.47
C ILE A 231 20.78 -12.04 -3.90
N GLN A 232 20.99 -11.17 -4.89
CA GLN A 232 20.66 -11.50 -6.30
C GLN A 232 21.45 -12.71 -6.80
N ASP A 233 22.74 -12.79 -6.48
CA ASP A 233 23.58 -13.90 -6.93
C ASP A 233 23.13 -15.24 -6.30
N GLN A 234 22.73 -15.21 -5.02
CA GLN A 234 22.18 -16.40 -4.36
C GLN A 234 20.91 -16.89 -5.06
N ILE A 235 19.98 -15.99 -5.36
CA ILE A 235 18.73 -16.34 -6.05
C ILE A 235 19.00 -16.76 -7.50
N LYS A 236 19.93 -16.09 -8.18
CA LYS A 236 20.37 -16.46 -9.54
C LYS A 236 20.90 -17.89 -9.58
N ASN A 237 21.82 -18.24 -8.68
CA ASN A 237 22.38 -19.58 -8.60
C ASN A 237 21.30 -20.64 -8.30
N LEU A 238 20.38 -20.33 -7.36
CA LEU A 238 19.26 -21.22 -7.05
C LEU A 238 18.40 -21.51 -8.28
N LEU A 239 18.05 -20.51 -9.07
CA LEU A 239 17.18 -20.66 -10.24
C LEU A 239 17.93 -21.32 -11.41
N SER A 240 19.20 -20.94 -11.66
CA SER A 240 20.03 -21.53 -12.71
C SER A 240 20.29 -23.01 -12.47
N ASN A 241 20.61 -23.42 -11.23
CA ASN A 241 20.86 -24.82 -10.86
C ASN A 241 19.61 -25.71 -11.01
N ASN A 242 18.42 -25.10 -11.07
CA ASN A 242 17.16 -25.80 -11.31
C ASN A 242 16.61 -25.60 -12.73
N ASN A 243 17.41 -25.03 -13.67
CA ASN A 243 17.07 -24.81 -15.08
C ASN A 243 15.79 -23.96 -15.29
N PHE A 244 15.49 -23.00 -14.41
CA PHE A 244 14.36 -22.08 -14.56
C PHE A 244 14.75 -20.85 -15.37
N ASN A 245 13.80 -20.34 -16.16
CA ASN A 245 13.91 -19.00 -16.72
C ASN A 245 13.63 -17.95 -15.65
N PHE A 246 14.41 -16.85 -15.64
CA PHE A 246 14.24 -15.82 -14.63
C PHE A 246 14.70 -14.43 -15.07
N GLN A 247 14.10 -13.42 -14.43
CA GLN A 247 14.53 -12.02 -14.44
C GLN A 247 14.66 -11.53 -13.00
N ILE A 248 15.86 -11.07 -12.60
CA ILE A 248 16.12 -10.58 -11.25
C ILE A 248 16.53 -9.12 -11.31
N LYS A 249 15.88 -8.24 -10.53
CA LYS A 249 16.23 -6.82 -10.39
C LYS A 249 16.00 -6.34 -8.96
N SER A 250 16.74 -5.31 -8.55
CA SER A 250 16.49 -4.63 -7.27
C SER A 250 15.22 -3.80 -7.33
N PHE A 251 14.92 -3.23 -8.48
CA PHE A 251 13.76 -2.40 -8.73
C PHE A 251 13.35 -2.48 -10.20
N PHE A 252 12.06 -2.51 -10.47
CA PHE A 252 11.49 -2.45 -11.82
C PHE A 252 10.91 -1.06 -12.06
N ASN A 253 11.46 -0.31 -13.02
CA ASN A 253 11.00 1.05 -13.35
C ASN A 253 9.55 1.07 -13.84
N ASN A 254 9.14 0.06 -14.62
CA ASN A 254 7.78 -0.10 -15.11
C ASN A 254 7.13 -1.31 -14.44
N PHE A 255 6.79 -1.18 -13.14
CA PHE A 255 6.22 -2.27 -12.36
C PHE A 255 4.80 -2.65 -12.83
N GLU A 256 4.05 -1.69 -13.39
CA GLU A 256 2.72 -1.93 -13.96
C GLU A 256 2.78 -2.91 -15.15
N ASP A 257 3.81 -2.84 -15.98
CA ASP A 257 4.03 -3.78 -17.08
C ASP A 257 4.34 -5.20 -16.56
N ILE A 258 5.10 -5.32 -15.48
CA ILE A 258 5.34 -6.60 -14.81
C ILE A 258 4.03 -7.19 -14.25
N LEU A 259 3.25 -6.37 -13.51
CA LEU A 259 1.98 -6.81 -12.95
C LEU A 259 0.99 -7.28 -14.03
N SER A 260 0.93 -6.57 -15.17
CA SER A 260 0.02 -6.91 -16.26
C SER A 260 0.32 -8.28 -16.90
N LYS A 261 1.57 -8.74 -16.84
CA LYS A 261 2.04 -10.03 -17.39
C LYS A 261 2.12 -11.13 -16.34
N THR A 262 1.91 -10.83 -15.05
CA THR A 262 2.04 -11.79 -13.95
C THR A 262 0.84 -12.72 -13.88
N ASN A 263 1.09 -14.02 -13.80
CA ASN A 263 0.07 -15.06 -13.65
C ASN A 263 -0.18 -15.42 -12.19
N ILE A 264 0.87 -15.43 -11.37
CA ILE A 264 0.81 -15.72 -9.94
C ILE A 264 1.88 -14.90 -9.21
N ALA A 265 1.63 -14.54 -7.96
CA ALA A 265 2.60 -13.81 -7.15
C ALA A 265 2.87 -14.46 -5.80
N LEU A 266 4.12 -14.36 -5.31
CA LEU A 266 4.50 -14.57 -3.92
C LEU A 266 4.89 -13.21 -3.32
N CYS A 267 4.16 -12.75 -2.31
CA CYS A 267 4.33 -11.39 -1.82
C CYS A 267 3.91 -11.18 -0.35
N ARG A 268 4.16 -9.97 0.16
CA ARG A 268 3.56 -9.45 1.39
C ARG A 268 2.15 -8.88 1.12
N SER A 269 1.44 -8.54 2.19
CA SER A 269 0.07 -8.00 2.15
C SER A 269 0.01 -6.53 2.59
N GLY A 270 0.96 -5.71 2.14
CA GLY A 270 0.78 -4.25 2.24
C GLY A 270 -0.47 -3.80 1.47
N ALA A 271 -1.12 -2.73 1.92
CA ALA A 271 -2.35 -2.25 1.26
C ALA A 271 -2.17 -1.98 -0.24
N GLY A 272 -1.03 -1.42 -0.65
CA GLY A 272 -0.69 -1.23 -2.08
C GLY A 272 -0.62 -2.56 -2.82
N THR A 273 0.08 -3.55 -2.26
CA THR A 273 0.20 -4.90 -2.84
C THR A 273 -1.17 -5.56 -3.04
N ILE A 274 -2.04 -5.53 -2.03
CA ILE A 274 -3.40 -6.10 -2.16
C ILE A 274 -4.17 -5.40 -3.28
N ASN A 275 -4.08 -4.07 -3.37
CA ASN A 275 -4.74 -3.32 -4.45
C ASN A 275 -4.14 -3.64 -5.84
N ASP A 276 -2.84 -3.85 -5.94
CA ASP A 276 -2.20 -4.29 -7.18
C ASP A 276 -2.72 -5.66 -7.61
N LEU A 277 -2.77 -6.63 -6.68
CA LEU A 277 -3.34 -7.96 -6.95
C LEU A 277 -4.80 -7.88 -7.41
N ILE A 278 -5.62 -7.04 -6.78
CA ILE A 278 -7.02 -6.80 -7.16
C ILE A 278 -7.12 -6.20 -8.57
N ASN A 279 -6.32 -5.17 -8.83
CA ASN A 279 -6.39 -4.44 -10.10
C ASN A 279 -5.96 -5.28 -11.30
N TYR A 280 -4.94 -6.10 -11.12
CA TYR A 280 -4.40 -6.96 -12.18
C TYR A 280 -4.93 -8.39 -12.12
N LYS A 281 -5.86 -8.68 -11.17
CA LYS A 281 -6.48 -10.00 -10.97
C LYS A 281 -5.43 -11.11 -10.86
N ILE A 282 -4.43 -10.91 -9.99
CA ILE A 282 -3.30 -11.83 -9.82
C ILE A 282 -3.55 -12.75 -8.62
N PRO A 283 -3.70 -14.07 -8.83
CA PRO A 283 -3.70 -15.04 -7.75
C PRO A 283 -2.40 -14.97 -6.97
N ALA A 284 -2.46 -15.11 -5.64
CA ALA A 284 -1.27 -14.88 -4.83
C ALA A 284 -1.08 -15.89 -3.70
N ILE A 285 0.20 -16.15 -3.42
CA ILE A 285 0.66 -16.74 -2.18
C ILE A 285 1.13 -15.57 -1.31
N ILE A 286 0.46 -15.36 -0.20
CA ILE A 286 0.73 -14.21 0.66
C ILE A 286 1.39 -14.67 1.94
N LEU A 287 2.58 -14.16 2.21
CA LEU A 287 3.30 -14.35 3.48
C LEU A 287 3.23 -13.05 4.29
N PRO A 288 2.24 -12.86 5.19
CA PRO A 288 2.11 -11.63 5.97
C PRO A 288 3.32 -11.38 6.85
N LEU A 289 3.69 -10.10 7.07
CA LEU A 289 4.76 -9.75 7.98
C LEU A 289 4.31 -9.94 9.44
N PRO A 290 4.88 -10.86 10.23
CA PRO A 290 4.42 -11.14 11.59
C PRO A 290 4.56 -9.94 12.55
N SER A 291 5.62 -9.14 12.35
CA SER A 291 5.88 -7.93 13.14
C SER A 291 5.05 -6.72 12.68
N SER A 292 4.09 -6.91 11.77
CA SER A 292 3.24 -5.82 11.34
C SER A 292 2.37 -5.33 12.50
N LYS A 293 2.38 -4.01 12.72
CA LYS A 293 1.67 -3.38 13.83
C LYS A 293 0.19 -3.79 13.83
N ASN A 294 -0.31 -4.26 14.97
CA ASN A 294 -1.69 -4.76 15.13
C ASN A 294 -2.06 -5.86 14.11
N ASN A 295 -1.09 -6.58 13.56
CA ASN A 295 -1.32 -7.66 12.59
C ASN A 295 -2.05 -7.21 11.30
N HIS A 296 -1.90 -5.93 10.92
CA HIS A 296 -2.64 -5.36 9.79
C HIS A 296 -2.36 -6.06 8.45
N GLN A 297 -1.15 -6.63 8.26
CA GLN A 297 -0.87 -7.37 7.03
C GLN A 297 -1.68 -8.68 6.94
N PHE A 298 -1.86 -9.38 8.05
CA PHE A 298 -2.71 -10.56 8.08
C PHE A 298 -4.16 -10.19 7.72
N GLU A 299 -4.69 -9.13 8.32
CA GLU A 299 -6.04 -8.66 8.01
C GLU A 299 -6.20 -8.12 6.58
N ASN A 300 -5.17 -7.50 6.00
CA ASN A 300 -5.18 -7.13 4.59
C ASN A 300 -5.21 -8.37 3.69
N ALA A 301 -4.47 -9.42 4.04
CA ALA A 301 -4.40 -10.65 3.25
C ALA A 301 -5.75 -11.37 3.20
N LYS A 302 -6.54 -11.31 4.28
CA LYS A 302 -7.88 -11.89 4.34
C LYS A 302 -8.81 -11.38 3.23
N ILE A 303 -8.65 -10.14 2.77
CA ILE A 303 -9.46 -9.59 1.67
C ILE A 303 -9.43 -10.49 0.42
N LEU A 304 -8.31 -11.15 0.17
CA LEU A 304 -8.17 -12.06 -0.97
C LEU A 304 -8.26 -13.53 -0.60
N SER A 305 -7.80 -13.93 0.59
CA SER A 305 -7.85 -15.34 1.00
C SER A 305 -9.29 -15.80 1.29
N ASP A 306 -10.13 -14.95 1.89
CA ASP A 306 -11.51 -15.30 2.24
C ASP A 306 -12.37 -15.55 0.98
N ILE A 307 -12.03 -14.94 -0.14
CA ILE A 307 -12.68 -15.21 -1.44
C ILE A 307 -11.94 -16.28 -2.26
N GLY A 308 -10.86 -16.87 -1.72
CA GLY A 308 -10.07 -17.90 -2.38
C GLY A 308 -9.23 -17.41 -3.58
N CYS A 309 -8.94 -16.10 -3.65
CA CYS A 309 -8.03 -15.53 -4.66
C CYS A 309 -6.57 -15.54 -4.21
N ALA A 310 -6.31 -15.83 -2.93
CA ALA A 310 -4.98 -16.00 -2.39
C ALA A 310 -4.93 -17.13 -1.37
N ILE A 311 -3.73 -17.69 -1.16
CA ILE A 311 -3.43 -18.59 -0.06
C ILE A 311 -2.50 -17.87 0.91
N LEU A 312 -2.81 -17.97 2.21
CA LEU A 312 -1.92 -17.52 3.26
C LEU A 312 -0.83 -18.56 3.48
N ALA A 313 0.42 -18.13 3.32
CA ALA A 313 1.58 -18.93 3.63
C ALA A 313 1.99 -18.71 5.09
N ASP A 314 2.36 -19.78 5.77
CA ASP A 314 3.02 -19.74 7.07
C ASP A 314 4.53 -20.01 6.94
N ARG A 315 5.30 -19.66 7.98
CA ARG A 315 6.75 -19.88 7.99
C ARG A 315 7.11 -21.37 8.16
N ASP A 316 6.25 -22.15 8.77
CA ASP A 316 6.48 -23.53 9.15
C ASP A 316 6.18 -24.52 8.04
N SER A 317 5.74 -24.00 6.88
CA SER A 317 5.44 -24.79 5.68
C SER A 317 4.34 -25.85 5.87
N LYS A 318 3.51 -25.74 6.90
CA LYS A 318 2.38 -26.67 7.14
C LYS A 318 1.36 -26.67 5.99
N GLU A 319 1.23 -25.53 5.32
CA GLU A 319 0.31 -25.35 4.19
C GLU A 319 0.95 -25.64 2.82
N LEU A 320 2.18 -26.18 2.80
CA LEU A 320 2.96 -26.35 1.57
C LEU A 320 2.22 -27.15 0.49
N ASN A 321 1.57 -28.25 0.85
CA ASN A 321 0.81 -29.06 -0.11
C ASN A 321 -0.36 -28.28 -0.72
N LYS A 322 -1.06 -27.48 0.07
CA LYS A 322 -2.15 -26.62 -0.44
C LYS A 322 -1.60 -25.54 -1.39
N ILE A 323 -0.43 -24.99 -1.07
CA ILE A 323 0.23 -23.98 -1.89
C ILE A 323 0.67 -24.59 -3.23
N LEU A 324 1.25 -25.79 -3.22
CA LEU A 324 1.63 -26.49 -4.44
C LEU A 324 0.42 -26.84 -5.32
N MET A 325 -0.68 -27.27 -4.71
CA MET A 325 -1.93 -27.52 -5.40
C MET A 325 -2.49 -26.23 -6.03
N PHE A 326 -2.44 -25.10 -5.31
CA PHE A 326 -2.86 -23.80 -5.83
C PHE A 326 -1.99 -23.36 -7.03
N ILE A 327 -0.66 -23.51 -6.92
CA ILE A 327 0.27 -23.21 -8.02
C ILE A 327 -0.07 -24.07 -9.23
N ARG A 328 -0.24 -25.38 -9.03
CA ARG A 328 -0.59 -26.33 -10.10
C ARG A 328 -1.90 -25.94 -10.79
N ASN A 329 -2.94 -25.62 -10.02
CA ASN A 329 -4.22 -25.21 -10.58
C ASN A 329 -4.10 -23.90 -11.39
N VAL A 330 -3.30 -22.93 -10.93
CA VAL A 330 -3.01 -21.71 -11.71
C VAL A 330 -2.27 -22.00 -13.01
N ILE A 331 -1.37 -23.01 -13.03
CA ILE A 331 -0.58 -23.39 -14.21
C ILE A 331 -1.43 -24.16 -15.22
N ASP A 332 -2.18 -25.17 -14.76
CA ASP A 332 -2.74 -26.21 -15.62
C ASP A 332 -4.27 -26.11 -15.78
N ASP A 333 -5.00 -25.45 -14.85
CA ASP A 333 -6.46 -25.45 -14.83
C ASP A 333 -7.05 -24.12 -15.29
N LYS A 334 -7.51 -24.07 -16.54
CA LYS A 334 -8.17 -22.91 -17.13
C LYS A 334 -9.50 -22.57 -16.43
N SER A 335 -10.25 -23.58 -15.98
CA SER A 335 -11.51 -23.39 -15.26
C SER A 335 -11.28 -22.72 -13.91
N PHE A 336 -10.25 -23.17 -13.18
CA PHE A 336 -9.83 -22.55 -11.94
C PHE A 336 -9.45 -21.07 -12.15
N ASN A 337 -8.64 -20.76 -13.17
CA ASN A 337 -8.25 -19.38 -13.49
C ASN A 337 -9.47 -18.51 -13.81
N ASN A 338 -10.44 -19.01 -14.59
CA ASN A 338 -11.67 -18.28 -14.88
C ASN A 338 -12.47 -17.99 -13.59
N SER A 339 -12.58 -18.97 -12.70
CA SER A 339 -13.23 -18.78 -11.40
C SER A 339 -12.59 -17.69 -10.55
N LEU A 340 -11.25 -17.59 -10.56
CA LEU A 340 -10.53 -16.52 -9.87
C LEU A 340 -10.82 -15.14 -10.47
N ILE A 341 -10.88 -15.06 -11.81
CA ILE A 341 -11.22 -13.82 -12.52
C ILE A 341 -12.60 -13.33 -12.12
N ASP A 342 -13.59 -14.25 -12.04
CA ASP A 342 -14.96 -13.93 -11.64
C ASP A 342 -15.00 -13.44 -10.19
N LYS A 343 -14.26 -14.07 -9.29
CA LYS A 343 -14.16 -13.64 -7.90
C LYS A 343 -13.56 -12.23 -7.78
N TYR A 344 -12.46 -11.95 -8.48
CA TYR A 344 -11.88 -10.61 -8.53
C TYR A 344 -12.83 -9.57 -9.14
N SER A 345 -13.65 -9.95 -10.11
CA SER A 345 -14.60 -9.05 -10.78
C SER A 345 -15.73 -8.57 -9.86
N LYS A 346 -16.03 -9.34 -8.80
CA LYS A 346 -16.99 -8.97 -7.76
C LYS A 346 -16.45 -7.93 -6.76
N ILE A 347 -15.14 -7.75 -6.70
CA ILE A 347 -14.56 -6.71 -5.86
C ILE A 347 -14.82 -5.34 -6.50
N LYS A 348 -15.52 -4.48 -5.77
CA LYS A 348 -15.84 -3.13 -6.23
C LYS A 348 -14.58 -2.29 -6.39
N ARG A 349 -14.43 -1.66 -7.54
CA ARG A 349 -13.33 -0.75 -7.85
C ARG A 349 -13.83 0.68 -7.87
N TYR A 350 -12.98 1.61 -7.43
CA TYR A 350 -13.33 3.01 -7.30
C TYR A 350 -12.38 3.88 -8.14
N ASN A 351 -12.91 4.95 -8.72
CA ASN A 351 -12.09 6.07 -9.13
C ASN A 351 -11.76 6.92 -7.90
N THR A 352 -10.87 6.40 -7.06
CA THR A 352 -10.61 6.87 -5.71
C THR A 352 -10.31 8.36 -5.65
N ASN A 353 -9.41 8.84 -6.51
CA ASN A 353 -9.01 10.25 -6.50
C ASN A 353 -10.19 11.18 -6.78
N LEU A 354 -11.01 10.84 -7.77
CA LEU A 354 -12.22 11.60 -8.11
C LEU A 354 -13.26 11.52 -6.98
N LEU A 355 -13.50 10.32 -6.46
CA LEU A 355 -14.49 10.11 -5.42
C LEU A 355 -14.14 10.86 -4.13
N MET A 356 -12.87 10.79 -3.70
CA MET A 356 -12.40 11.57 -2.56
C MET A 356 -12.57 13.06 -2.79
N TRP A 357 -12.24 13.54 -3.99
CA TRP A 357 -12.35 14.96 -4.32
C TRP A 357 -13.79 15.43 -4.32
N ASN A 358 -14.72 14.69 -4.90
CA ASN A 358 -16.15 15.02 -4.88
C ASN A 358 -16.66 15.16 -3.44
N HIS A 359 -16.38 14.17 -2.59
CA HIS A 359 -16.77 14.25 -1.17
C HIS A 359 -16.17 15.43 -0.41
N ILE A 360 -14.97 15.88 -0.80
CA ILE A 360 -14.35 17.07 -0.20
C ILE A 360 -15.04 18.35 -0.70
N GLN A 361 -15.42 18.40 -1.98
CA GLN A 361 -16.12 19.55 -2.57
C GLN A 361 -17.55 19.70 -2.01
N ASP A 362 -18.30 18.59 -1.88
CA ASP A 362 -19.67 18.58 -1.35
C ASP A 362 -19.75 19.15 0.08
N ASP A 363 -18.64 19.01 0.83
CA ASP A 363 -18.56 19.55 2.18
C ASP A 363 -18.09 21.03 2.22
N GLN A 364 -17.55 21.63 1.13
CA GLN A 364 -17.03 23.01 1.11
C GLN A 364 -18.12 24.05 0.99
#